data_731790c5f749c015abaf19880db28dd5
#
_entry.id   731790c5f749c015abaf19880db28dd5
#
_cell.length_a   1.000
_cell.length_b   1.000
_cell.length_c   1.000
_cell.angle_alpha   90.00
_cell.angle_beta   90.00
_cell.angle_gamma   90.00
#
_symmetry.space_group_name_H-M   'P 1'
#
loop_
_entity.id
_entity.type
_entity.pdbx_description
1 polymer ?
#
loop_
_entity_poly.entity_id
_entity_poly.type
_entity_poly.pdbx_seq_one_letter_code
_entity_poly.pdbx_strand_id
1 'polypeptide(L)'
;STRMHIFTHLKAESEGKTGLGIYADGMVEHDGHVGEVMAKLKALGLDQNTIVMYSTDNGAETFTWPDGGTTMFRGEKNTPWEGGYRVPAMIKWPGVIQPGTVINEIGAHEDMLPTLVAAAGDKTAKEDLLKGRAIGGTTYKVHLDGYDLGPALRGEAAWPRKEFIYW
;
A
#
# COMPACT_ATOMS: atom_id res chain seq x y z
N SER A 1 7.39 9.36 1.40
CA SER A 1 7.89 8.79 2.65
C SER A 1 6.99 9.18 3.81
N THR A 2 6.95 8.35 4.82
CA THR A 2 6.16 8.58 6.01
C THR A 2 6.86 9.53 6.98
N ARG A 3 6.13 10.05 7.97
CA ARG A 3 6.64 10.91 9.03
C ARG A 3 7.82 10.27 9.79
N MET A 4 7.82 8.95 9.93
CA MET A 4 8.79 8.19 10.74
C MET A 4 9.96 7.60 9.95
N HIS A 5 10.18 7.98 8.72
CA HIS A 5 11.35 7.57 7.93
C HIS A 5 12.35 8.72 7.88
N ILE A 6 13.47 8.55 8.38
CA ILE A 6 14.11 8.12 9.62
C ILE A 6 14.70 9.37 10.25
N PHE A 7 15.12 9.39 11.52
CA PHE A 7 15.67 10.58 12.20
C PHE A 7 14.76 11.81 12.09
N THR A 8 13.48 11.62 12.31
CA THR A 8 12.50 12.69 12.22
C THR A 8 12.41 13.49 13.54
N HIS A 9 11.94 14.73 13.41
CA HIS A 9 11.51 15.54 14.53
C HIS A 9 10.00 15.69 14.47
N LEU A 10 9.33 15.50 15.59
CA LEU A 10 7.89 15.71 15.71
C LEU A 10 7.60 17.21 15.86
N LYS A 11 6.35 17.57 15.64
CA LYS A 11 5.86 18.87 16.09
C LYS A 11 5.84 18.91 17.62
N ALA A 12 6.12 20.08 18.21
CA ALA A 12 6.14 20.23 19.66
C ALA A 12 4.84 19.78 20.33
N GLU A 13 3.69 20.02 19.68
CA GLU A 13 2.39 19.60 20.16
C GLU A 13 2.15 18.07 20.05
N SER A 14 2.99 17.33 19.34
CA SER A 14 2.90 15.87 19.20
C SER A 14 3.76 15.13 20.21
N GLU A 15 4.80 15.77 20.74
CA GLU A 15 5.72 15.15 21.67
C GLU A 15 5.03 14.82 23.01
N GLY A 16 5.24 13.60 23.51
CA GLY A 16 4.71 13.13 24.78
C GLY A 16 3.22 12.75 24.77
N LYS A 17 2.52 12.88 23.66
CA LYS A 17 1.06 12.62 23.57
C LYS A 17 0.65 11.22 24.02
N THR A 18 1.42 10.21 23.65
CA THR A 18 1.08 8.82 23.96
C THR A 18 1.70 8.34 25.27
N GLY A 19 2.80 8.97 25.69
CA GLY A 19 3.63 8.46 26.80
C GLY A 19 4.39 7.17 26.45
N LEU A 20 4.40 6.74 25.18
CA LEU A 20 5.00 5.49 24.70
C LEU A 20 6.28 5.70 23.87
N GLY A 21 6.77 6.93 23.75
CA GLY A 21 7.98 7.25 23.00
C GLY A 21 7.74 7.95 21.68
N ILE A 22 8.83 8.40 21.07
CA ILE A 22 8.80 9.26 19.87
C ILE A 22 8.13 8.54 18.69
N TYR A 23 8.36 7.24 18.55
CA TYR A 23 7.74 6.49 17.44
C TYR A 23 6.22 6.49 17.52
N ALA A 24 5.67 6.19 18.70
CA ALA A 24 4.23 6.15 18.93
C ALA A 24 3.59 7.53 18.74
N ASP A 25 4.22 8.58 19.26
CA ASP A 25 3.78 9.98 19.07
C ASP A 25 3.78 10.35 17.57
N GLY A 26 4.82 9.96 16.86
CA GLY A 26 4.94 10.19 15.41
C GLY A 26 3.90 9.42 14.60
N MET A 27 3.54 8.21 15.02
CA MET A 27 2.47 7.44 14.37
C MET A 27 1.11 8.08 14.57
N VAL A 28 0.82 8.65 15.73
CA VAL A 28 -0.41 9.42 15.99
C VAL A 28 -0.45 10.70 15.13
N GLU A 29 0.69 11.41 15.01
CA GLU A 29 0.80 12.55 14.12
C GLU A 29 0.56 12.14 12.66
N HIS A 30 1.13 11.02 12.23
CA HIS A 30 0.96 10.49 10.89
C HIS A 30 -0.50 10.09 10.60
N ASP A 31 -1.17 9.43 11.53
CA ASP A 31 -2.59 9.10 11.43
C ASP A 31 -3.44 10.36 11.24
N GLY A 32 -3.12 11.43 11.98
CA GLY A 32 -3.74 12.74 11.79
C GLY A 32 -3.60 13.27 10.36
N HIS A 33 -2.42 13.13 9.74
CA HIS A 33 -2.22 13.55 8.34
C HIS A 33 -3.06 12.73 7.36
N VAL A 34 -3.23 11.42 7.59
CA VAL A 34 -4.16 10.59 6.81
C VAL A 34 -5.59 11.11 6.95
N GLY A 35 -6.00 11.45 8.17
CA GLY A 35 -7.30 12.07 8.45
C GLY A 35 -7.51 13.39 7.67
N GLU A 36 -6.50 14.25 7.63
CA GLU A 36 -6.55 15.51 6.86
C GLU A 36 -6.73 15.27 5.35
N VAL A 37 -6.02 14.29 4.78
CA VAL A 37 -6.18 13.91 3.37
C VAL A 37 -7.61 13.42 3.10
N MET A 38 -8.14 12.54 3.95
CA MET A 38 -9.50 12.02 3.82
C MET A 38 -10.56 13.13 3.93
N ALA A 39 -10.39 14.05 4.88
CA ALA A 39 -11.27 15.20 5.05
C ALA A 39 -11.21 16.14 3.82
N LYS A 40 -10.02 16.34 3.25
CA LYS A 40 -9.85 17.16 2.05
C LYS A 40 -10.54 16.55 0.83
N LEU A 41 -10.41 15.26 0.61
CA LEU A 41 -11.13 14.56 -0.47
C LEU A 41 -12.64 14.72 -0.33
N LYS A 42 -13.15 14.56 0.89
CA LYS A 42 -14.58 14.76 1.17
C LYS A 42 -15.03 16.21 0.91
N ALA A 43 -14.27 17.19 1.39
CA ALA A 43 -14.58 18.61 1.18
C ALA A 43 -14.59 19.02 -0.29
N LEU A 44 -13.82 18.33 -1.13
CA LEU A 44 -13.78 18.53 -2.58
C LEU A 44 -14.84 17.71 -3.34
N GLY A 45 -15.64 16.88 -2.67
CA GLY A 45 -16.60 15.98 -3.30
C GLY A 45 -15.96 14.85 -4.12
N LEU A 46 -14.69 14.52 -3.85
CA LEU A 46 -13.92 13.51 -4.59
C LEU A 46 -13.89 12.15 -3.89
N ASP A 47 -14.33 12.07 -2.65
CA ASP A 47 -14.18 10.88 -1.79
C ASP A 47 -14.92 9.64 -2.29
N GLN A 48 -15.94 9.81 -3.15
CA GLN A 48 -16.68 8.71 -3.79
C GLN A 48 -16.11 8.31 -5.16
N ASN A 49 -15.17 9.09 -5.71
CA ASN A 49 -14.54 8.83 -7.00
C ASN A 49 -13.01 8.79 -6.90
N THR A 50 -12.51 8.37 -5.76
CA THR A 50 -11.06 8.26 -5.52
C THR A 50 -10.76 6.93 -4.84
N ILE A 51 -9.81 6.16 -5.42
CA ILE A 51 -9.20 5.02 -4.75
C ILE A 51 -8.16 5.58 -3.78
N VAL A 52 -8.29 5.22 -2.50
CA VAL A 52 -7.30 5.58 -1.48
C VAL A 52 -6.68 4.30 -0.97
N MET A 53 -5.36 4.18 -1.10
CA MET A 53 -4.59 3.06 -0.60
C MET A 53 -3.60 3.55 0.45
N TYR A 54 -3.52 2.83 1.54
CA TYR A 54 -2.49 3.00 2.57
C TYR A 54 -1.72 1.69 2.74
N SER A 55 -0.41 1.77 2.71
CA SER A 55 0.50 0.66 2.95
C SER A 55 1.86 1.21 3.40
N THR A 56 2.80 0.32 3.72
CA THR A 56 4.22 0.66 3.86
C THR A 56 5.04 -0.17 2.88
N ASP A 57 6.29 0.21 2.66
CA ASP A 57 7.18 -0.42 1.69
C ASP A 57 7.84 -1.70 2.21
N ASN A 58 8.08 -1.78 3.52
CA ASN A 58 8.73 -2.91 4.19
C ASN A 58 8.25 -3.07 5.64
N GLY A 59 8.69 -4.14 6.26
CA GLY A 59 8.42 -4.41 7.66
C GLY A 59 9.13 -3.47 8.64
N ALA A 60 8.91 -3.68 9.92
CA ALA A 60 9.46 -2.86 10.99
C ALA A 60 11.00 -2.80 10.95
N GLU A 61 11.55 -1.70 11.45
CA GLU A 61 13.00 -1.45 11.51
C GLU A 61 13.40 -1.17 12.96
N THR A 62 13.64 -2.23 13.73
CA THR A 62 13.84 -2.13 15.17
C THR A 62 15.17 -1.50 15.56
N PHE A 63 16.19 -1.59 14.71
CA PHE A 63 17.49 -0.99 15.00
C PHE A 63 17.48 0.54 14.92
N THR A 64 16.59 1.15 14.15
CA THR A 64 16.38 2.60 14.12
C THR A 64 15.33 3.04 15.14
N TRP A 65 14.28 2.25 15.29
CA TRP A 65 13.14 2.53 16.15
C TRP A 65 12.92 1.41 17.14
N PRO A 66 13.78 1.29 18.20
CA PRO A 66 13.63 0.24 19.21
C PRO A 66 12.34 0.37 20.04
N ASP A 67 11.74 1.56 20.07
CA ASP A 67 10.43 1.84 20.66
C ASP A 67 9.26 1.64 19.69
N GLY A 68 9.55 1.34 18.42
CA GLY A 68 8.54 0.99 17.42
C GLY A 68 7.99 -0.41 17.62
N GLY A 69 6.75 -0.62 17.13
CA GLY A 69 6.13 -1.95 17.15
C GLY A 69 6.79 -2.92 16.16
N THR A 70 6.78 -4.19 16.51
CA THR A 70 7.14 -5.31 15.63
C THR A 70 5.92 -6.19 15.39
N THR A 71 5.99 -7.02 14.35
CA THR A 71 4.97 -8.04 14.08
C THR A 71 5.34 -9.36 14.72
N MET A 72 4.39 -10.33 14.74
CA MET A 72 4.66 -11.70 15.17
C MET A 72 5.54 -12.48 14.18
N PHE A 73 5.76 -11.94 12.99
CA PHE A 73 6.55 -12.59 11.94
C PHE A 73 8.03 -12.41 12.17
N ARG A 74 8.82 -13.47 11.89
CA ARG A 74 10.27 -13.44 12.02
C ARG A 74 10.89 -12.38 11.13
N GLY A 75 11.94 -11.74 11.64
CA GLY A 75 12.75 -10.77 10.91
C GLY A 75 12.18 -9.36 10.95
N GLU A 76 12.87 -8.47 10.27
CA GLU A 76 12.57 -7.07 10.15
C GLU A 76 13.05 -6.56 8.79
N LYS A 77 12.88 -5.28 8.48
CA LYS A 77 13.42 -4.62 7.29
C LYS A 77 14.84 -5.11 6.97
N ASN A 78 15.14 -5.32 5.70
CA ASN A 78 16.40 -5.85 5.18
C ASN A 78 16.68 -7.34 5.49
N THR A 79 15.68 -8.09 5.91
CA THR A 79 15.80 -9.54 6.07
C THR A 79 14.87 -10.28 5.11
N PRO A 80 15.23 -11.52 4.68
CA PRO A 80 14.40 -12.33 3.78
C PRO A 80 13.27 -13.07 4.51
N TRP A 81 12.86 -12.63 5.69
CA TRP A 81 11.82 -13.23 6.51
C TRP A 81 10.52 -12.42 6.39
N GLU A 82 9.38 -13.04 6.69
CA GLU A 82 8.08 -12.38 6.58
C GLU A 82 7.99 -11.05 7.34
N GLY A 83 8.65 -10.91 8.48
CA GLY A 83 8.72 -9.64 9.21
C GLY A 83 9.42 -8.51 8.45
N GLY A 84 10.21 -8.85 7.42
CA GLY A 84 10.91 -7.87 6.57
C GLY A 84 10.07 -7.35 5.41
N TYR A 85 9.16 -8.17 4.86
CA TYR A 85 8.40 -7.81 3.64
C TYR A 85 6.88 -7.87 3.81
N ARG A 86 6.36 -8.51 4.84
CA ARG A 86 4.92 -8.54 5.11
C ARG A 86 4.47 -7.24 5.77
N VAL A 87 3.58 -6.53 5.09
CA VAL A 87 3.16 -5.17 5.46
C VAL A 87 1.64 -5.06 5.54
N PRO A 88 1.09 -4.15 6.36
CA PRO A 88 -0.32 -3.83 6.35
C PRO A 88 -0.70 -3.15 5.02
N ALA A 89 -1.90 -3.43 4.53
CA ALA A 89 -2.48 -2.74 3.39
C ALA A 89 -3.97 -2.49 3.62
N MET A 90 -4.40 -1.28 3.32
CA MET A 90 -5.80 -0.87 3.42
C MET A 90 -6.19 -0.15 2.13
N ILE A 91 -7.33 -0.51 1.56
CA ILE A 91 -7.82 0.08 0.32
C ILE A 91 -9.28 0.51 0.50
N LYS A 92 -9.54 1.80 0.30
CA LYS A 92 -10.88 2.33 0.10
C LYS A 92 -11.12 2.46 -1.41
N TRP A 93 -12.06 1.72 -1.93
CA TRP A 93 -12.46 1.78 -3.35
C TRP A 93 -13.99 1.81 -3.44
N PRO A 94 -14.59 3.01 -3.44
CA PRO A 94 -16.04 3.17 -3.44
C PRO A 94 -16.70 2.47 -4.64
N GLY A 95 -17.79 1.76 -4.39
CA GLY A 95 -18.51 1.01 -5.42
C GLY A 95 -17.87 -0.32 -5.83
N VAL A 96 -16.66 -0.63 -5.34
CA VAL A 96 -15.93 -1.87 -5.65
C VAL A 96 -15.72 -2.72 -4.41
N ILE A 97 -15.17 -2.17 -3.35
CA ILE A 97 -14.90 -2.89 -2.10
C ILE A 97 -15.93 -2.49 -1.04
N GLN A 98 -16.62 -3.46 -0.47
CA GLN A 98 -17.54 -3.21 0.64
C GLN A 98 -16.78 -2.78 1.90
N PRO A 99 -17.26 -1.75 2.64
CA PRO A 99 -16.65 -1.35 3.90
C PRO A 99 -16.54 -2.53 4.87
N GLY A 100 -15.40 -2.65 5.55
CA GLY A 100 -15.14 -3.72 6.52
C GLY A 100 -14.75 -5.07 5.91
N THR A 101 -14.60 -5.17 4.59
CA THR A 101 -14.07 -6.38 3.95
C THR A 101 -12.66 -6.68 4.45
N VAL A 102 -12.44 -7.93 4.87
CA VAL A 102 -11.13 -8.47 5.24
C VAL A 102 -10.71 -9.51 4.21
N ILE A 103 -9.52 -9.36 3.65
CA ILE A 103 -8.96 -10.27 2.64
C ILE A 103 -7.69 -10.88 3.23
N ASN A 104 -7.66 -12.20 3.35
CA ASN A 104 -6.53 -12.98 3.88
C ASN A 104 -5.67 -13.60 2.77
N GLU A 105 -5.91 -13.22 1.53
CA GLU A 105 -5.15 -13.69 0.38
C GLU A 105 -3.83 -12.91 0.22
N ILE A 106 -2.88 -13.49 -0.50
CA ILE A 106 -1.59 -12.82 -0.78
C ILE A 106 -1.79 -11.72 -1.82
N GLY A 107 -1.39 -10.50 -1.49
CA GLY A 107 -1.24 -9.40 -2.44
C GLY A 107 0.18 -8.86 -2.40
N ALA A 108 0.66 -8.30 -3.49
CA ALA A 108 1.99 -7.69 -3.58
C ALA A 108 1.90 -6.29 -4.18
N HIS A 109 2.91 -5.44 -3.90
CA HIS A 109 2.95 -4.08 -4.45
C HIS A 109 2.93 -4.06 -5.98
N GLU A 110 3.56 -5.04 -6.61
CA GLU A 110 3.58 -5.20 -8.07
C GLU A 110 2.18 -5.43 -8.68
N ASP A 111 1.21 -5.90 -7.89
CA ASP A 111 -0.18 -6.07 -8.34
C ASP A 111 -0.91 -4.73 -8.49
N MET A 112 -0.40 -3.69 -7.84
CA MET A 112 -1.06 -2.37 -7.87
C MET A 112 -0.99 -1.72 -9.25
N LEU A 113 0.10 -1.90 -9.99
CA LEU A 113 0.24 -1.32 -11.32
C LEU A 113 -0.83 -1.86 -12.28
N PRO A 114 -0.95 -3.18 -12.56
CA PRO A 114 -2.00 -3.68 -13.44
C PRO A 114 -3.41 -3.43 -12.90
N THR A 115 -3.62 -3.49 -11.59
CA THR A 115 -4.93 -3.21 -10.98
C THR A 115 -5.38 -1.76 -11.23
N LEU A 116 -4.51 -0.78 -10.98
CA LEU A 116 -4.86 0.63 -11.16
C LEU A 116 -4.97 1.03 -12.62
N VAL A 117 -4.15 0.44 -13.50
CA VAL A 117 -4.25 0.65 -14.96
C VAL A 117 -5.57 0.09 -15.50
N ALA A 118 -5.97 -1.11 -15.04
CA ALA A 118 -7.26 -1.69 -15.40
C ALA A 118 -8.43 -0.88 -14.83
N ALA A 119 -8.32 -0.35 -13.61
CA ALA A 119 -9.31 0.55 -13.02
C ALA A 119 -9.47 1.86 -13.82
N ALA A 120 -8.39 2.34 -14.44
CA ALA A 120 -8.40 3.49 -15.34
C ALA A 120 -8.96 3.17 -16.75
N GLY A 121 -9.36 1.90 -17.00
CA GLY A 121 -10.03 1.47 -18.22
C GLY A 121 -9.19 0.62 -19.17
N ASP A 122 -7.88 0.47 -18.94
CA ASP A 122 -6.96 -0.30 -19.78
C ASP A 122 -6.76 -1.71 -19.22
N LYS A 123 -7.65 -2.61 -19.57
CA LYS A 123 -7.67 -4.00 -19.06
C LYS A 123 -6.70 -4.93 -19.80
N THR A 124 -6.12 -4.51 -20.90
CA THR A 124 -5.24 -5.33 -21.76
C THR A 124 -3.77 -4.91 -21.67
N ALA A 125 -3.45 -3.93 -20.83
CA ALA A 125 -2.11 -3.36 -20.74
C ALA A 125 -1.00 -4.42 -20.56
N LYS A 126 -1.23 -5.43 -19.73
CA LYS A 126 -0.25 -6.51 -19.48
C LYS A 126 0.04 -7.33 -20.72
N GLU A 127 -1.00 -7.77 -21.42
CA GLU A 127 -0.90 -8.57 -22.65
C GLU A 127 -0.31 -7.76 -23.82
N ASP A 128 -0.68 -6.49 -23.91
CA ASP A 128 -0.21 -5.61 -24.99
C ASP A 128 1.26 -5.23 -24.78
N LEU A 129 1.67 -4.95 -23.55
CA LEU A 129 3.07 -4.70 -23.21
C LEU A 129 3.95 -5.94 -23.48
N LEU A 130 3.47 -7.14 -23.21
CA LEU A 130 4.20 -8.37 -23.49
C LEU A 130 4.44 -8.57 -25.00
N LYS A 131 3.47 -8.20 -25.83
CA LYS A 131 3.57 -8.25 -27.31
C LYS A 131 4.40 -7.10 -27.89
N GLY A 132 4.42 -5.97 -27.22
CA GLY A 132 5.02 -4.72 -27.66
C GLY A 132 3.95 -3.65 -27.89
N ARG A 133 3.92 -2.63 -27.03
CA ARG A 133 2.96 -1.51 -27.07
C ARG A 133 3.67 -0.20 -27.32
N ALA A 134 3.21 0.55 -28.30
CA ALA A 134 3.69 1.91 -28.55
C ALA A 134 3.02 2.91 -27.59
N ILE A 135 3.83 3.67 -26.86
CA ILE A 135 3.38 4.73 -25.93
C ILE A 135 4.29 5.95 -26.17
N GLY A 136 3.72 7.09 -26.53
CA GLY A 136 4.46 8.34 -26.70
C GLY A 136 5.60 8.23 -27.76
N GLY A 137 5.42 7.43 -28.80
CA GLY A 137 6.43 7.25 -29.86
C GLY A 137 7.51 6.20 -29.57
N THR A 138 7.50 5.58 -28.37
CA THR A 138 8.41 4.49 -27.99
C THR A 138 7.65 3.18 -27.87
N THR A 139 8.21 2.10 -28.39
CA THR A 139 7.63 0.75 -28.22
C THR A 139 8.23 0.08 -26.99
N TYR A 140 7.37 -0.27 -26.05
CA TYR A 140 7.72 -1.00 -24.83
C TYR A 140 7.31 -2.48 -25.00
N LYS A 141 8.26 -3.37 -24.83
CA LYS A 141 8.02 -4.81 -24.77
C LYS A 141 8.52 -5.30 -23.43
N VAL A 142 7.61 -5.42 -22.47
CA VAL A 142 7.93 -5.75 -21.07
C VAL A 142 6.91 -6.74 -20.51
N HIS A 143 7.37 -7.56 -19.58
CA HIS A 143 6.54 -8.43 -18.75
C HIS A 143 6.18 -7.69 -17.45
N LEU A 144 4.92 -7.74 -17.04
CA LEU A 144 4.48 -7.29 -15.72
C LEU A 144 4.20 -8.52 -14.86
N ASP A 145 4.90 -8.64 -13.72
CA ASP A 145 4.74 -9.78 -12.80
C ASP A 145 3.45 -9.68 -11.96
N GLY A 146 2.92 -8.47 -11.80
CA GLY A 146 1.70 -8.21 -11.06
C GLY A 146 0.43 -8.77 -11.73
N TYR A 147 -0.60 -8.93 -10.92
CA TYR A 147 -1.95 -9.35 -11.32
C TYR A 147 -2.93 -8.19 -11.19
N ASP A 148 -3.92 -8.10 -12.07
CA ASP A 148 -5.10 -7.26 -11.85
C ASP A 148 -5.98 -7.90 -10.77
N LEU A 149 -6.01 -7.28 -9.60
CA LEU A 149 -6.83 -7.72 -8.46
C LEU A 149 -8.29 -7.24 -8.58
N GLY A 150 -8.60 -6.33 -9.49
CA GLY A 150 -9.91 -5.71 -9.63
C GLY A 150 -11.07 -6.71 -9.72
N PRO A 151 -11.03 -7.74 -10.57
CA PRO A 151 -12.10 -8.75 -10.64
C PRO A 151 -12.31 -9.48 -9.32
N ALA A 152 -11.23 -9.87 -8.63
CA ALA A 152 -11.34 -10.55 -7.34
C ALA A 152 -11.86 -9.61 -6.23
N LEU A 153 -11.43 -8.35 -6.23
CA LEU A 153 -11.92 -7.32 -5.31
C LEU A 153 -13.42 -7.02 -5.47
N ARG A 154 -13.97 -7.22 -6.66
CA ARG A 154 -15.41 -7.11 -6.93
C ARG A 154 -16.17 -8.41 -6.66
N GLY A 155 -15.49 -9.50 -6.30
CA GLY A 155 -16.12 -10.82 -6.13
C GLY A 155 -16.50 -11.53 -7.43
N GLU A 156 -15.94 -11.10 -8.56
CA GLU A 156 -16.24 -11.63 -9.91
C GLU A 156 -15.32 -12.80 -10.29
N ALA A 157 -14.17 -12.94 -9.62
CA ALA A 157 -13.18 -13.96 -9.89
C ALA A 157 -12.50 -14.44 -8.61
N ALA A 158 -11.85 -15.61 -8.67
CA ALA A 158 -10.96 -16.08 -7.61
C ALA A 158 -9.71 -15.18 -7.52
N TRP A 159 -9.12 -15.13 -6.33
CA TRP A 159 -7.89 -14.35 -6.09
C TRP A 159 -6.74 -14.90 -6.95
N PRO A 160 -6.08 -14.06 -7.77
CA PRO A 160 -5.15 -14.55 -8.79
C PRO A 160 -3.78 -14.94 -8.25
N ARG A 161 -3.27 -14.23 -7.23
CA ARG A 161 -1.95 -14.48 -6.65
C ARG A 161 -2.03 -15.61 -5.62
N LYS A 162 -1.15 -16.61 -5.75
CA LYS A 162 -1.08 -17.75 -4.82
C LYS A 162 0.26 -17.84 -4.10
N GLU A 163 1.25 -17.10 -4.57
CA GLU A 163 2.60 -17.10 -4.03
C GLU A 163 3.27 -15.73 -4.15
N PHE A 164 4.26 -15.50 -3.32
CA PHE A 164 5.13 -14.35 -3.37
C PHE A 164 6.58 -14.81 -3.16
N ILE A 165 7.48 -14.39 -4.05
CA ILE A 165 8.90 -14.71 -3.97
C ILE A 165 9.65 -13.43 -3.63
N TYR A 166 10.44 -13.47 -2.57
CA TYR A 166 11.30 -12.38 -2.14
C TYR A 166 12.77 -12.79 -2.36
N TRP A 167 13.54 -11.90 -3.00
CA TRP A 167 14.94 -12.11 -3.37
C TRP A 167 15.90 -11.43 -2.39
#